data_7490800b84efefd6b9b1ca728ad31e54
#
_entry.id   7490800b84efefd6b9b1ca728ad31e54
#
_cell.length_a   1.000
_cell.length_b   1.000
_cell.length_c   1.000
_cell.angle_alpha   90.00
_cell.angle_beta   90.00
_cell.angle_gamma   90.00
#
_symmetry.space_group_name_H-M   'P 1'
#
loop_
_entity.id
_entity.type
_entity.pdbx_description
1 polymer ?
#
loop_
_entity_poly.entity_id
_entity_poly.type
_entity_poly.pdbx_seq_one_letter_code
_entity_poly.pdbx_strand_id
1 'polypeptide(L)'
;MTRPLPGVSPVALQQGRYVARAILARLQSRTLPPFRYFDKGMLAVIGRASAVADIAGLHLHGLLAWLVWCFVHIFYLIGFRNRFVVMFEWAWAYVSYQRGARLITGNIDAYLERDEQPTGKR
;
A
#
# COMPACT_ATOMS: atom_id res chain seq x y z
N MET A 1 -8.38 19.71 -19.29
CA MET A 1 -8.67 19.20 -17.92
C MET A 1 -7.55 18.24 -17.53
N THR A 2 -6.78 18.57 -16.52
CA THR A 2 -5.75 17.68 -15.98
C THR A 2 -6.43 16.58 -15.18
N ARG A 3 -6.30 15.33 -15.61
CA ARG A 3 -6.78 14.18 -14.82
C ARG A 3 -6.10 14.16 -13.46
N PRO A 4 -6.82 13.97 -12.35
CA PRO A 4 -6.20 13.80 -11.05
C PRO A 4 -5.30 12.56 -11.04
N LEU A 5 -4.21 12.63 -10.29
CA LEU A 5 -3.31 11.49 -10.12
C LEU A 5 -4.02 10.38 -9.31
N PRO A 6 -3.75 9.10 -9.60
CA PRO A 6 -4.35 8.01 -8.84
C PRO A 6 -3.85 8.02 -7.38
N GLY A 7 -4.72 7.65 -6.44
CA GLY A 7 -4.43 7.59 -5.00
C GLY A 7 -3.63 6.35 -4.59
N VAL A 8 -2.47 6.12 -5.23
CA VAL A 8 -1.64 4.93 -5.02
C VAL A 8 -0.25 5.28 -4.48
N SER A 9 0.34 4.36 -3.74
CA SER A 9 1.66 4.52 -3.11
C SER A 9 2.78 4.98 -4.06
N PRO A 10 2.91 4.51 -5.31
CA PRO A 10 3.92 5.00 -6.25
C PRO A 10 3.83 6.50 -6.54
N VAL A 11 2.62 7.08 -6.56
CA VAL A 11 2.44 8.53 -6.70
C VAL A 11 3.02 9.26 -5.51
N ALA A 12 2.63 8.86 -4.29
CA ALA A 12 3.09 9.48 -3.05
C ALA A 12 4.63 9.43 -2.91
N LEU A 13 5.24 8.29 -3.23
CA LEU A 13 6.70 8.13 -3.20
C LEU A 13 7.41 9.05 -4.20
N GLN A 14 6.87 9.19 -5.42
CA GLN A 14 7.46 10.06 -6.44
C GLN A 14 7.28 11.54 -6.08
N GLN A 15 6.10 11.91 -5.56
CA GLN A 15 5.84 13.26 -5.06
C GLN A 15 6.75 13.63 -3.89
N GLY A 16 6.91 12.76 -2.90
CA GLY A 16 7.79 12.99 -1.75
C GLY A 16 9.24 13.23 -2.17
N ARG A 17 9.76 12.41 -3.10
CA ARG A 17 11.10 12.59 -3.66
C ARG A 17 11.24 13.89 -4.47
N TYR A 18 10.20 14.28 -5.19
CA TYR A 18 10.19 15.54 -5.93
C TYR A 18 10.18 16.74 -4.99
N VAL A 19 9.34 16.73 -3.95
CA VAL A 19 9.26 17.81 -2.95
C VAL A 19 10.61 18.00 -2.24
N ALA A 20 11.25 16.90 -1.80
CA ALA A 20 12.57 16.99 -1.18
C ALA A 20 13.60 17.66 -2.11
N ARG A 21 13.63 17.30 -3.40
CA ARG A 21 14.50 17.95 -4.39
C ARG A 21 14.12 19.41 -4.63
N ALA A 22 12.83 19.73 -4.62
CA ALA A 22 12.34 21.09 -4.83
C ALA A 22 12.76 22.02 -3.67
N ILE A 23 12.72 21.52 -2.43
CA ILE A 23 13.20 22.25 -1.24
C ILE A 23 14.69 22.52 -1.38
N LEU A 24 15.49 21.51 -1.67
CA LEU A 24 16.94 21.67 -1.85
C LEU A 24 17.29 22.63 -2.99
N ALA A 25 16.59 22.54 -4.11
CA ALA A 25 16.80 23.46 -5.23
C ALA A 25 16.47 24.90 -4.85
N ARG A 26 15.38 25.14 -4.13
CA ARG A 26 15.02 26.48 -3.63
C ARG A 26 16.08 27.06 -2.70
N LEU A 27 16.63 26.26 -1.80
CA LEU A 27 17.72 26.70 -0.93
C LEU A 27 18.98 27.11 -1.72
N GLN A 28 19.16 26.55 -2.91
CA GLN A 28 20.24 26.84 -3.84
C GLN A 28 19.85 27.88 -4.91
N SER A 29 18.72 28.57 -4.77
CA SER A 29 18.18 29.52 -5.75
C SER A 29 18.02 28.93 -7.16
N ARG A 30 17.73 27.63 -7.23
CA ARG A 30 17.49 26.88 -8.49
C ARG A 30 16.01 26.52 -8.63
N THR A 31 15.53 26.45 -9.86
CA THR A 31 14.19 25.98 -10.18
C THR A 31 14.23 24.57 -10.73
N LEU A 32 13.21 23.76 -10.40
CA LEU A 32 13.01 22.43 -10.98
C LEU A 32 11.87 22.46 -12.01
N PRO A 33 11.91 21.57 -13.03
CA PRO A 33 10.77 21.37 -13.92
C PRO A 33 9.55 20.88 -13.13
N PRO A 34 8.33 21.07 -13.64
CA PRO A 34 7.13 20.61 -12.98
C PRO A 34 7.13 19.09 -12.78
N PHE A 35 6.45 18.63 -11.72
CA PHE A 35 6.31 17.21 -11.41
C PHE A 35 5.62 16.47 -12.55
N ARG A 36 6.20 15.34 -12.95
CA ARG A 36 5.60 14.38 -13.88
C ARG A 36 5.57 13.01 -13.23
N TYR A 37 4.38 12.43 -13.14
CA TYR A 37 4.19 11.07 -12.65
C TYR A 37 4.63 10.06 -13.71
N PHE A 38 5.44 9.10 -13.29
CA PHE A 38 5.78 7.93 -14.09
C PHE A 38 4.95 6.75 -13.59
N ASP A 39 4.01 6.31 -14.42
CA ASP A 39 3.17 5.16 -14.12
C ASP A 39 3.97 3.86 -14.28
N LYS A 40 4.04 3.08 -13.21
CA LYS A 40 4.73 1.77 -13.18
C LYS A 40 3.77 0.61 -13.38
N GLY A 41 2.49 0.89 -13.55
CA GLY A 41 1.43 -0.10 -13.61
C GLY A 41 0.72 -0.34 -12.29
N MET A 42 -0.23 -1.23 -12.31
CA MET A 42 -1.09 -1.60 -11.18
C MET A 42 -0.97 -3.08 -10.85
N LEU A 43 -0.99 -3.37 -9.56
CA LEU A 43 -0.94 -4.72 -9.00
C LEU A 43 -2.00 -4.84 -7.92
N ALA A 44 -2.87 -5.85 -8.01
CA ALA A 44 -3.89 -6.10 -7.01
C ALA A 44 -3.99 -7.60 -6.68
N VAL A 45 -3.98 -7.92 -5.39
CA VAL A 45 -4.23 -9.28 -4.89
C VAL A 45 -5.73 -9.47 -4.72
N ILE A 46 -6.24 -10.57 -5.27
CA ILE A 46 -7.65 -10.97 -5.16
C ILE A 46 -7.81 -12.01 -4.06
N GLY A 47 -6.80 -12.85 -3.87
CA GLY A 47 -6.84 -13.92 -2.89
C GLY A 47 -5.55 -14.72 -2.83
N ARG A 48 -5.62 -15.90 -2.23
CA ARG A 48 -4.46 -16.78 -2.08
C ARG A 48 -4.00 -17.27 -3.46
N ALA A 49 -2.74 -17.04 -3.80
CA ALA A 49 -2.15 -17.39 -5.10
C ALA A 49 -2.89 -16.78 -6.31
N SER A 50 -3.66 -15.72 -6.09
CA SER A 50 -4.45 -15.06 -7.13
C SER A 50 -4.29 -13.54 -7.05
N ALA A 51 -3.79 -12.96 -8.13
CA ALA A 51 -3.62 -11.52 -8.31
C ALA A 51 -3.84 -11.14 -9.76
N VAL A 52 -3.95 -9.85 -10.00
CA VAL A 52 -3.92 -9.25 -11.32
C VAL A 52 -2.81 -8.20 -11.36
N ALA A 53 -2.14 -8.09 -12.49
CA ALA A 53 -1.10 -7.12 -12.71
C ALA A 53 -1.24 -6.54 -14.12
N ASP A 54 -1.16 -5.22 -14.21
CA ASP A 54 -1.00 -4.49 -15.46
C ASP A 54 0.29 -3.68 -15.37
N ILE A 55 1.32 -4.15 -16.04
CA ILE A 55 2.66 -3.55 -16.01
C ILE A 55 3.08 -3.26 -17.43
N ALA A 56 3.16 -1.98 -17.79
CA ALA A 56 3.58 -1.52 -19.12
C ALA A 56 2.80 -2.18 -20.27
N GLY A 57 1.49 -2.43 -20.08
CA GLY A 57 0.63 -3.08 -21.08
C GLY A 57 0.68 -4.61 -21.06
N LEU A 58 1.49 -5.22 -20.19
CA LEU A 58 1.49 -6.66 -19.95
C LEU A 58 0.47 -7.01 -18.86
N HIS A 59 -0.58 -7.73 -19.24
CA HIS A 59 -1.63 -8.16 -18.35
C HIS A 59 -1.33 -9.56 -17.82
N LEU A 60 -1.06 -9.68 -16.53
CA LEU A 60 -0.83 -10.94 -15.85
C LEU A 60 -1.98 -11.25 -14.89
N HIS A 61 -2.28 -12.52 -14.68
CA HIS A 61 -3.29 -12.98 -13.73
C HIS A 61 -2.89 -14.28 -13.04
N GLY A 62 -3.61 -14.62 -11.96
CA GLY A 62 -3.43 -15.85 -11.22
C GLY A 62 -2.12 -15.90 -10.42
N LEU A 63 -1.51 -17.10 -10.36
CA LEU A 63 -0.31 -17.38 -9.58
C LEU A 63 0.89 -16.53 -10.03
N LEU A 64 1.07 -16.36 -11.34
CA LEU A 64 2.21 -15.58 -11.86
C LEU A 64 2.12 -14.11 -11.42
N ALA A 65 0.95 -13.48 -11.55
CA ALA A 65 0.73 -12.12 -11.06
C ALA A 65 0.92 -12.03 -9.54
N TRP A 66 0.54 -13.07 -8.80
CA TRP A 66 0.73 -13.14 -7.34
C TRP A 66 2.21 -13.22 -6.97
N LEU A 67 3.02 -14.01 -7.64
CA LEU A 67 4.47 -14.06 -7.44
C LEU A 67 5.14 -12.72 -7.75
N VAL A 68 4.76 -12.07 -8.86
CA VAL A 68 5.24 -10.73 -9.21
C VAL A 68 4.84 -9.72 -8.11
N TRP A 69 3.61 -9.78 -7.62
CA TRP A 69 3.13 -8.93 -6.54
C TRP A 69 3.97 -9.14 -5.25
N CYS A 70 4.20 -10.38 -4.84
CA CYS A 70 5.05 -10.70 -3.68
C CYS A 70 6.45 -10.12 -3.84
N PHE A 71 7.09 -10.35 -5.00
CA PHE A 71 8.43 -9.86 -5.28
C PHE A 71 8.51 -8.33 -5.22
N VAL A 72 7.59 -7.64 -5.89
CA VAL A 72 7.54 -6.17 -5.90
C VAL A 72 7.38 -5.62 -4.49
N HIS A 73 6.46 -6.19 -3.68
CA HIS A 73 6.22 -5.70 -2.32
C HIS A 73 7.42 -5.92 -1.41
N ILE A 74 8.06 -7.11 -1.46
CA ILE A 74 9.27 -7.39 -0.69
C ILE A 74 10.42 -6.48 -1.13
N PHE A 75 10.57 -6.24 -2.43
CA PHE A 75 11.63 -5.37 -2.96
C PHE A 75 11.52 -3.93 -2.47
N TYR A 76 10.29 -3.41 -2.35
CA TYR A 76 10.04 -2.04 -1.85
C TYR A 76 10.06 -1.90 -0.33
N LEU A 77 10.16 -3.01 0.43
CA LEU A 77 10.32 -2.93 1.89
C LEU A 77 11.64 -2.25 2.27
N ILE A 78 11.56 -1.35 3.24
CA ILE A 78 12.72 -0.64 3.78
C ILE A 78 13.51 -1.58 4.69
N GLY A 79 14.83 -1.66 4.44
CA GLY A 79 15.75 -2.44 5.23
C GLY A 79 15.89 -3.91 4.82
N PHE A 80 17.14 -4.34 4.71
CA PHE A 80 17.48 -5.70 4.28
C PHE A 80 16.93 -6.75 5.26
N ARG A 81 17.09 -6.52 6.56
CA ARG A 81 16.58 -7.39 7.61
C ARG A 81 15.07 -7.59 7.53
N ASN A 82 14.32 -6.50 7.33
CA ASN A 82 12.86 -6.56 7.22
C ASN A 82 12.41 -7.42 6.03
N ARG A 83 13.12 -7.40 4.92
CA ARG A 83 12.78 -8.22 3.74
C ARG A 83 12.82 -9.70 4.06
N PHE A 84 13.85 -10.17 4.78
CA PHE A 84 13.95 -11.57 5.18
C PHE A 84 12.92 -11.98 6.21
N VAL A 85 12.67 -11.14 7.22
CA VAL A 85 11.67 -11.41 8.25
C VAL A 85 10.28 -11.54 7.61
N VAL A 86 9.87 -10.55 6.80
CA VAL A 86 8.56 -10.57 6.15
C VAL A 86 8.43 -11.73 5.16
N MET A 87 9.49 -12.04 4.42
CA MET A 87 9.50 -13.18 3.49
C MET A 87 9.28 -14.49 4.24
N PHE A 88 9.97 -14.68 5.38
CA PHE A 88 9.83 -15.87 6.20
C PHE A 88 8.43 -15.96 6.84
N GLU A 89 7.93 -14.85 7.40
CA GLU A 89 6.58 -14.78 7.99
C GLU A 89 5.49 -15.08 6.96
N TRP A 90 5.62 -14.55 5.74
CA TRP A 90 4.66 -14.83 4.67
C TRP A 90 4.72 -16.29 4.22
N ALA A 91 5.93 -16.86 4.05
CA ALA A 91 6.09 -18.25 3.72
C ALA A 91 5.48 -19.15 4.80
N TRP A 92 5.74 -18.84 6.07
CA TRP A 92 5.18 -19.58 7.21
C TRP A 92 3.65 -19.47 7.27
N ALA A 93 3.10 -18.25 7.16
CA ALA A 93 1.66 -18.02 7.15
C ALA A 93 0.97 -18.72 5.95
N TYR A 94 1.68 -18.82 4.83
CA TYR A 94 1.18 -19.52 3.64
C TYR A 94 1.11 -21.03 3.87
N VAL A 95 2.15 -21.65 4.45
CA VAL A 95 2.23 -23.09 4.72
C VAL A 95 1.29 -23.48 5.87
N SER A 96 1.28 -22.68 6.96
CA SER A 96 0.49 -22.97 8.17
C SER A 96 -0.98 -22.61 8.08
N TYR A 97 -1.45 -22.06 6.94
CA TYR A 97 -2.84 -21.60 6.76
C TYR A 97 -3.32 -20.60 7.82
N GLN A 98 -2.40 -19.86 8.44
CA GLN A 98 -2.76 -18.86 9.44
C GLN A 98 -3.58 -17.72 8.82
N ARG A 99 -4.70 -17.41 9.46
CA ARG A 99 -5.50 -16.23 9.11
C ARG A 99 -4.85 -15.00 9.73
N GLY A 100 -4.24 -14.14 8.91
CA GLY A 100 -3.55 -12.92 9.37
C GLY A 100 -4.48 -11.82 9.89
N ALA A 101 -5.78 -11.90 9.65
CA ALA A 101 -6.75 -10.94 10.14
C ALA A 101 -7.78 -11.62 11.06
N ARG A 102 -7.94 -11.08 12.26
CA ARG A 102 -9.08 -11.39 13.14
C ARG A 102 -10.19 -10.39 12.82
N LEU A 103 -11.36 -10.91 12.43
CA LEU A 103 -12.58 -10.12 12.46
C LEU A 103 -12.92 -9.87 13.94
N ILE A 104 -12.77 -8.62 14.37
CA ILE A 104 -13.29 -8.18 15.66
C ILE A 104 -14.78 -7.91 15.43
N THR A 105 -15.58 -8.95 15.55
CA THR A 105 -17.04 -8.84 15.60
C THR A 105 -17.42 -8.44 17.03
N GLY A 106 -17.16 -7.17 17.38
CA GLY A 106 -17.79 -6.58 18.57
C GLY A 106 -19.28 -6.38 18.29
N ASN A 107 -20.11 -6.61 19.29
CA ASN A 107 -21.54 -6.34 19.18
C ASN A 107 -21.70 -4.81 19.02
N ILE A 108 -21.93 -4.36 17.78
CA ILE A 108 -22.07 -2.93 17.44
C ILE A 108 -23.21 -2.32 18.25
N ASP A 109 -24.26 -3.09 18.53
CA ASP A 109 -25.41 -2.66 19.33
C ASP A 109 -25.00 -2.22 20.74
N ALA A 110 -24.04 -2.91 21.36
CA ALA A 110 -23.52 -2.54 22.69
C ALA A 110 -22.71 -1.22 22.70
N TYR A 111 -22.16 -0.82 21.56
CA TYR A 111 -21.49 0.50 21.42
C TYR A 111 -22.50 1.62 21.18
N LEU A 112 -23.54 1.37 20.39
CA LEU A 112 -24.59 2.36 20.11
C LEU A 112 -25.45 2.65 21.37
N GLU A 113 -25.78 1.62 22.15
CA GLU A 113 -26.49 1.79 23.44
C GLU A 113 -25.70 2.58 24.47
N ARG A 114 -24.37 2.58 24.40
CA ARG A 114 -23.53 3.35 25.33
C ARG A 114 -23.51 4.84 25.01
N ASP A 115 -23.65 5.21 23.74
CA ASP A 115 -23.70 6.62 23.31
C ASP A 115 -25.10 7.24 23.50
N GLU A 116 -26.14 6.41 23.62
CA GLU A 116 -27.51 6.90 23.90
C GLU A 116 -27.81 7.15 25.38
N GLN A 117 -26.90 6.78 26.31
CA GLN A 117 -27.11 7.12 27.73
C GLN A 117 -26.72 8.59 27.94
N PRO A 118 -27.68 9.48 28.17
CA PRO A 118 -27.38 10.86 28.50
C PRO A 118 -26.60 10.89 29.80
N THR A 119 -25.42 11.50 29.77
CA THR A 119 -24.64 11.79 30.99
C THR A 119 -25.53 12.58 31.94
N GLY A 120 -26.15 11.84 32.86
CA GLY A 120 -26.96 12.43 33.95
C GLY A 120 -26.10 13.39 34.73
N LYS A 121 -26.53 14.64 34.73
CA LYS A 121 -26.04 15.71 35.57
C LYS A 121 -25.98 15.27 37.02
N ARG A 122 -24.86 15.47 37.67
CA ARG A 122 -24.77 15.90 39.06
C ARG A 122 -23.81 17.08 39.18
#